data_cba038137f6d6c34a4fbfe95499c08f0
#
_entry.id   cba038137f6d6c34a4fbfe95499c08f0
#
_cell.length_a   1.000
_cell.length_b   1.000
_cell.length_c   1.000
_cell.angle_alpha   90.00
_cell.angle_beta   90.00
_cell.angle_gamma   90.00
#
_symmetry.space_group_name_H-M   'P 1'
#
loop_
_entity.id
_entity.type
_entity.pdbx_description
1 polymer ?
#
loop_
_entity_poly.entity_id
_entity_poly.type
_entity_poly.pdbx_seq_one_letter_code
_entity_poly.pdbx_strand_id
1 'polypeptide(L)'
;MCVKQAKRLAIYLVGLMILTCGQRLFVQAGLGAGAFDSLCVGVSQYNSISAGTWVTIGSFILMLVSAALEKRRPDEWVMLSSFVFGIFFDMWGAVFAATLPSELTLIQQILLYIVGLMLAPLGTAVYFTTNISKSAYDEIITALHNAFRWPVWVSKNATEAAMLILSLLVRGPVGVTTVVIAFAFGPVLQKYMELLDKMKFKILQWEKF
;
A
#
# COMPACT_ATOMS: atom_id res chain seq x y z
N MET A 1 7.64 5.60 29.29
CA MET A 1 8.04 5.32 27.90
C MET A 1 7.12 4.30 27.21
N CYS A 2 6.78 3.20 27.85
CA CYS A 2 6.01 2.09 27.24
C CYS A 2 4.60 2.45 26.70
N VAL A 3 3.78 3.22 27.40
CA VAL A 3 2.41 3.57 26.99
C VAL A 3 2.35 4.43 25.73
N LYS A 4 3.32 5.28 25.54
CA LYS A 4 3.42 6.18 24.40
C LYS A 4 3.78 5.41 23.12
N GLN A 5 4.74 4.48 23.23
CA GLN A 5 5.13 3.60 22.11
C GLN A 5 3.98 2.66 21.71
N ALA A 6 3.25 2.12 22.71
CA ALA A 6 2.08 1.27 22.44
C ALA A 6 0.98 2.02 21.69
N LYS A 7 0.67 3.27 22.07
CA LYS A 7 -0.30 4.11 21.33
C LYS A 7 0.14 4.38 19.89
N ARG A 8 1.43 4.67 19.70
CA ARG A 8 2.01 4.92 18.37
C ARG A 8 1.91 3.68 17.48
N LEU A 9 2.24 2.50 18.04
CA LEU A 9 2.11 1.23 17.34
C LEU A 9 0.64 0.91 17.02
N ALA A 10 -0.28 1.16 17.96
CA ALA A 10 -1.71 0.94 17.71
C ALA A 10 -2.24 1.81 16.56
N ILE A 11 -1.87 3.10 16.51
CA ILE A 11 -2.25 3.99 15.39
C ILE A 11 -1.65 3.49 14.08
N TYR A 12 -0.40 3.03 14.09
CA TYR A 12 0.26 2.45 12.93
C TYR A 12 -0.52 1.24 12.39
N LEU A 13 -0.87 0.29 13.25
CA LEU A 13 -1.64 -0.90 12.88
C LEU A 13 -3.04 -0.55 12.36
N VAL A 14 -3.73 0.39 12.99
CA VAL A 14 -5.03 0.89 12.51
C VAL A 14 -4.87 1.53 11.12
N GLY A 15 -3.85 2.33 10.91
CA GLY A 15 -3.55 2.91 9.60
C GLY A 15 -3.31 1.85 8.53
N LEU A 16 -2.51 0.82 8.82
CA LEU A 16 -2.29 -0.31 7.91
C LEU A 16 -3.58 -1.10 7.65
N MET A 17 -4.41 -1.31 8.66
CA MET A 17 -5.67 -2.01 8.53
C MET A 17 -6.66 -1.27 7.61
N ILE A 18 -6.74 0.06 7.73
CA ILE A 18 -7.57 0.91 6.85
C ILE A 18 -7.00 0.93 5.43
N LEU A 19 -5.67 1.05 5.28
CA LEU A 19 -5.00 1.04 3.99
C LEU A 19 -5.27 -0.26 3.23
N THR A 20 -5.04 -1.41 3.87
CA THR A 20 -5.24 -2.73 3.26
C THR A 20 -6.70 -3.00 2.94
N CYS A 21 -7.64 -2.50 3.75
CA CYS A 21 -9.07 -2.51 3.43
C CYS A 21 -9.35 -1.82 2.09
N GLY A 22 -8.87 -0.57 1.95
CA GLY A 22 -9.05 0.20 0.72
C GLY A 22 -8.42 -0.46 -0.50
N GLN A 23 -7.20 -0.98 -0.36
CA GLN A 23 -6.53 -1.67 -1.47
C GLN A 23 -7.22 -2.99 -1.84
N ARG A 24 -7.74 -3.73 -0.86
CA ARG A 24 -8.49 -4.95 -1.16
C ARG A 24 -9.83 -4.66 -1.83
N LEU A 25 -10.47 -3.52 -1.53
CA LEU A 25 -11.66 -3.06 -2.25
C LEU A 25 -11.38 -2.79 -3.73
N PHE A 26 -10.21 -2.26 -4.10
CA PHE A 26 -9.84 -2.12 -5.51
C PHE A 26 -9.78 -3.46 -6.23
N VAL A 27 -9.18 -4.47 -5.59
CA VAL A 27 -9.12 -5.84 -6.14
C VAL A 27 -10.52 -6.42 -6.29
N GLN A 28 -11.37 -6.26 -5.25
CA GLN A 28 -12.73 -6.81 -5.25
C GLN A 28 -13.65 -6.11 -6.26
N ALA A 29 -13.45 -4.82 -6.50
CA ALA A 29 -14.20 -4.08 -7.52
C ALA A 29 -13.97 -4.62 -8.95
N GLY A 30 -12.84 -5.27 -9.21
CA GLY A 30 -12.55 -5.88 -10.51
C GLY A 30 -12.30 -4.89 -11.65
N LEU A 31 -12.22 -3.58 -11.35
CA LEU A 31 -12.00 -2.53 -12.36
C LEU A 31 -10.51 -2.22 -12.58
N GLY A 32 -9.65 -2.75 -11.71
CA GLY A 32 -8.21 -2.55 -11.68
C GLY A 32 -7.73 -2.11 -10.29
N ALA A 33 -6.62 -2.66 -9.85
CA ALA A 33 -5.98 -2.34 -8.57
C ALA A 33 -4.65 -1.61 -8.80
N GLY A 34 -3.94 -1.24 -7.73
CA GLY A 34 -2.59 -0.69 -7.82
C GLY A 34 -1.63 -1.66 -8.54
N ALA A 35 -0.63 -1.15 -9.24
CA ALA A 35 0.24 -1.99 -10.08
C ALA A 35 0.93 -3.11 -9.29
N PHE A 36 1.42 -2.81 -8.08
CA PHE A 36 2.05 -3.80 -7.20
C PHE A 36 1.04 -4.82 -6.65
N ASP A 37 -0.13 -4.36 -6.20
CA ASP A 37 -1.18 -5.25 -5.69
C ASP A 37 -1.69 -6.17 -6.81
N SER A 38 -1.87 -5.61 -8.02
CA SER A 38 -2.27 -6.35 -9.21
C SER A 38 -1.26 -7.44 -9.59
N LEU A 39 0.05 -7.15 -9.47
CA LEU A 39 1.11 -8.14 -9.67
C LEU A 39 0.97 -9.30 -8.68
N CYS A 40 0.85 -8.98 -7.39
CA CYS A 40 0.77 -9.99 -6.33
C CYS A 40 -0.50 -10.85 -6.45
N VAL A 41 -1.64 -10.23 -6.76
CA VAL A 41 -2.89 -10.94 -7.04
C VAL A 41 -2.78 -11.80 -8.30
N GLY A 42 -2.15 -11.28 -9.36
CA GLY A 42 -1.93 -12.03 -10.60
C GLY A 42 -1.10 -13.29 -10.35
N VAL A 43 0.02 -13.17 -9.65
CA VAL A 43 0.88 -14.33 -9.31
C VAL A 43 0.14 -15.35 -8.44
N SER A 44 -0.68 -14.91 -7.49
CA SER A 44 -1.43 -15.82 -6.61
C SER A 44 -2.43 -16.72 -7.35
N GLN A 45 -2.84 -16.33 -8.55
CA GLN A 45 -3.77 -17.16 -9.37
C GLN A 45 -3.10 -18.44 -9.93
N TYR A 46 -1.77 -18.47 -10.01
CA TYR A 46 -1.02 -19.60 -10.56
C TYR A 46 -0.54 -20.61 -9.51
N ASN A 47 -0.80 -20.35 -8.23
CA ASN A 47 -0.34 -21.21 -7.13
C ASN A 47 -1.30 -21.13 -5.95
N SER A 48 -1.09 -22.00 -4.95
CA SER A 48 -1.93 -22.05 -3.73
C SER A 48 -1.53 -21.02 -2.66
N ILE A 49 -0.63 -20.10 -2.98
CA ILE A 49 -0.16 -19.07 -2.05
C ILE A 49 -1.10 -17.86 -2.13
N SER A 50 -1.50 -17.33 -0.99
CA SER A 50 -2.43 -16.19 -0.92
C SER A 50 -1.84 -14.90 -1.52
N ALA A 51 -2.71 -14.00 -1.95
CA ALA A 51 -2.30 -12.70 -2.48
C ALA A 51 -1.54 -11.85 -1.43
N GLY A 52 -1.96 -11.89 -0.16
CA GLY A 52 -1.26 -11.19 0.92
C GLY A 52 0.13 -11.77 1.22
N THR A 53 0.28 -13.10 1.10
CA THR A 53 1.62 -13.72 1.19
C THR A 53 2.51 -13.24 0.03
N TRP A 54 1.98 -13.14 -1.19
CA TRP A 54 2.73 -12.59 -2.33
C TRP A 54 3.06 -11.11 -2.16
N VAL A 55 2.18 -10.32 -1.55
CA VAL A 55 2.48 -8.93 -1.18
C VAL A 55 3.64 -8.89 -0.20
N THR A 56 3.67 -9.79 0.79
CA THR A 56 4.78 -9.89 1.76
C THR A 56 6.09 -10.27 1.06
N ILE A 57 6.07 -11.30 0.20
CA ILE A 57 7.25 -11.76 -0.56
C ILE A 57 7.75 -10.65 -1.50
N GLY A 58 6.84 -10.03 -2.25
CA GLY A 58 7.18 -8.93 -3.16
C GLY A 58 7.75 -7.73 -2.43
N SER A 59 7.18 -7.35 -1.31
CA SER A 59 7.70 -6.28 -0.44
C SER A 59 9.09 -6.61 0.09
N PHE A 60 9.33 -7.87 0.47
CA PHE A 60 10.64 -8.33 0.90
C PHE A 60 11.68 -8.21 -0.22
N ILE A 61 11.31 -8.61 -1.45
CA ILE A 61 12.17 -8.47 -2.63
C ILE A 61 12.47 -6.98 -2.88
N LEU A 62 11.47 -6.10 -2.85
CA LEU A 62 11.66 -4.66 -3.03
C LEU A 62 12.59 -4.07 -1.97
N MET A 63 12.43 -4.46 -0.72
CA MET A 63 13.30 -4.05 0.38
C MET A 63 14.74 -4.50 0.17
N LEU A 64 14.97 -5.75 -0.26
CA LEU A 64 16.31 -6.24 -0.56
C LEU A 64 16.96 -5.49 -1.73
N VAL A 65 16.20 -5.22 -2.79
CA VAL A 65 16.66 -4.43 -3.93
C VAL A 65 17.00 -3.00 -3.50
N SER A 66 16.15 -2.37 -2.68
CA SER A 66 16.40 -1.04 -2.12
C SER A 66 17.68 -0.99 -1.29
N ALA A 67 17.84 -1.98 -0.39
CA ALA A 67 19.02 -2.09 0.46
C ALA A 67 20.30 -2.30 -0.36
N ALA A 68 20.25 -3.11 -1.43
CA ALA A 68 21.37 -3.33 -2.33
C ALA A 68 21.74 -2.06 -3.12
N LEU A 69 20.75 -1.32 -3.64
CA LEU A 69 20.96 -0.06 -4.35
C LEU A 69 21.60 1.01 -3.47
N GLU A 70 21.14 1.13 -2.22
CA GLU A 70 21.67 2.11 -1.26
C GLU A 70 22.88 1.61 -0.47
N LYS A 71 23.33 0.36 -0.70
CA LYS A 71 24.43 -0.29 0.02
C LYS A 71 24.26 -0.23 1.55
N ARG A 72 23.03 -0.36 2.02
CA ARG A 72 22.66 -0.38 3.44
C ARG A 72 22.10 -1.74 3.86
N ARG A 73 21.97 -1.96 5.16
CA ARG A 73 21.27 -3.13 5.67
C ARG A 73 19.77 -3.00 5.42
N PRO A 74 19.07 -4.12 5.14
CA PRO A 74 17.60 -4.14 5.08
C PRO A 74 16.99 -3.61 6.37
N ASP A 75 15.87 -2.88 6.26
CA ASP A 75 15.17 -2.32 7.41
C ASP A 75 14.20 -3.36 7.99
N GLU A 76 14.45 -3.80 9.22
CA GLU A 76 13.65 -4.80 9.92
C GLU A 76 12.19 -4.33 10.13
N TRP A 77 11.97 -3.03 10.31
CA TRP A 77 10.64 -2.47 10.47
C TRP A 77 9.82 -2.53 9.19
N VAL A 78 10.45 -2.34 8.04
CA VAL A 78 9.81 -2.51 6.72
C VAL A 78 9.40 -3.96 6.51
N MET A 79 10.25 -4.91 6.91
CA MET A 79 9.93 -6.34 6.83
C MET A 79 8.72 -6.69 7.71
N LEU A 80 8.73 -6.26 8.97
CA LEU A 80 7.64 -6.51 9.92
C LEU A 80 6.33 -5.88 9.43
N SER A 81 6.39 -4.65 8.95
CA SER A 81 5.20 -3.95 8.43
C SER A 81 4.63 -4.61 7.17
N SER A 82 5.48 -5.09 6.28
CA SER A 82 5.06 -5.82 5.08
C SER A 82 4.37 -7.14 5.41
N PHE A 83 4.86 -7.83 6.44
CA PHE A 83 4.22 -9.07 6.92
C PHE A 83 2.83 -8.80 7.51
N VAL A 84 2.71 -7.79 8.38
CA VAL A 84 1.42 -7.39 8.96
C VAL A 84 0.45 -6.91 7.87
N PHE A 85 0.96 -6.17 6.89
CA PHE A 85 0.19 -5.73 5.74
C PHE A 85 -0.39 -6.92 4.96
N GLY A 86 0.42 -7.94 4.65
CA GLY A 86 -0.03 -9.14 3.95
C GLY A 86 -1.13 -9.89 4.70
N ILE A 87 -1.00 -10.02 6.03
CA ILE A 87 -2.03 -10.62 6.89
C ILE A 87 -3.36 -9.84 6.80
N PHE A 88 -3.31 -8.52 6.93
CA PHE A 88 -4.52 -7.69 6.84
C PHE A 88 -5.13 -7.71 5.44
N PHE A 89 -4.30 -7.77 4.40
CA PHE A 89 -4.75 -7.86 3.02
C PHE A 89 -5.53 -9.15 2.76
N ASP A 90 -5.05 -10.29 3.28
CA ASP A 90 -5.74 -11.57 3.17
C ASP A 90 -6.99 -11.64 4.06
N MET A 91 -6.92 -11.09 5.28
CA MET A 91 -8.06 -10.99 6.18
C MET A 91 -9.23 -10.25 5.51
N TRP A 92 -8.97 -9.07 4.93
CA TRP A 92 -9.99 -8.33 4.18
C TRP A 92 -10.47 -9.08 2.94
N GLY A 93 -9.58 -9.82 2.28
CA GLY A 93 -9.96 -10.70 1.16
C GLY A 93 -10.99 -11.75 1.57
N ALA A 94 -10.76 -12.42 2.71
CA ALA A 94 -11.69 -13.40 3.26
C ALA A 94 -13.02 -12.77 3.69
N VAL A 95 -12.98 -11.59 4.34
CA VAL A 95 -14.19 -10.86 4.75
C VAL A 95 -15.03 -10.49 3.52
N PHE A 96 -14.41 -9.92 2.48
CA PHE A 96 -15.15 -9.51 1.30
C PHE A 96 -15.65 -10.69 0.47
N ALA A 97 -14.91 -11.79 0.41
CA ALA A 97 -15.40 -13.02 -0.22
C ALA A 97 -16.63 -13.61 0.49
N ALA A 98 -16.74 -13.42 1.81
CA ALA A 98 -17.87 -13.90 2.60
C ALA A 98 -19.08 -12.93 2.59
N THR A 99 -18.86 -11.64 2.36
CA THR A 99 -19.89 -10.59 2.53
C THR A 99 -20.40 -10.01 1.24
N LEU A 100 -19.61 -10.03 0.16
CA LEU A 100 -19.99 -9.46 -1.12
C LEU A 100 -20.52 -10.55 -2.07
N PRO A 101 -21.47 -10.21 -2.94
CA PRO A 101 -21.93 -11.13 -3.98
C PRO A 101 -20.78 -11.54 -4.91
N SER A 102 -20.82 -12.77 -5.42
CA SER A 102 -19.85 -13.29 -6.40
C SER A 102 -19.87 -12.50 -7.72
N GLU A 103 -21.03 -11.99 -8.11
CA GLU A 103 -21.16 -11.12 -9.27
C GLU A 103 -21.60 -9.72 -8.82
N LEU A 104 -20.76 -8.74 -9.11
CA LEU A 104 -21.03 -7.34 -8.80
C LEU A 104 -21.55 -6.61 -10.05
N THR A 105 -22.61 -5.86 -9.88
CA THR A 105 -23.06 -4.92 -10.93
C THR A 105 -22.04 -3.80 -11.10
N LEU A 106 -21.97 -3.17 -12.27
CA LEU A 106 -21.04 -2.07 -12.54
C LEU A 106 -21.17 -0.93 -11.51
N ILE A 107 -22.37 -0.65 -11.05
CA ILE A 107 -22.62 0.38 -10.03
C ILE A 107 -21.95 -0.01 -8.69
N GLN A 108 -22.09 -1.27 -8.27
CA GLN A 108 -21.45 -1.79 -7.06
C GLN A 108 -19.92 -1.76 -7.17
N GLN A 109 -19.38 -2.14 -8.34
CA GLN A 109 -17.94 -2.06 -8.60
C GLN A 109 -17.42 -0.63 -8.47
N ILE A 110 -18.11 0.34 -9.06
CA ILE A 110 -17.74 1.77 -8.98
C ILE A 110 -17.83 2.27 -7.52
N LEU A 111 -18.88 1.89 -6.79
CA LEU A 111 -19.03 2.29 -5.37
C LEU A 111 -17.91 1.72 -4.51
N LEU A 112 -17.59 0.43 -4.64
CA LEU A 112 -16.48 -0.20 -3.92
C LEU A 112 -15.15 0.47 -4.25
N TYR A 113 -14.95 0.81 -5.52
CA TYR A 113 -13.77 1.52 -5.98
C TYR A 113 -13.64 2.92 -5.34
N ILE A 114 -14.72 3.70 -5.32
CA ILE A 114 -14.73 5.04 -4.69
C ILE A 114 -14.44 4.94 -3.19
N VAL A 115 -15.07 3.97 -2.50
CA VAL A 115 -14.80 3.73 -1.07
C VAL A 115 -13.33 3.35 -0.86
N GLY A 116 -12.77 2.48 -1.71
CA GLY A 116 -11.35 2.14 -1.68
C GLY A 116 -10.44 3.34 -1.88
N LEU A 117 -10.80 4.25 -2.83
CA LEU A 117 -10.05 5.48 -3.12
C LEU A 117 -10.10 6.49 -1.96
N MET A 118 -11.10 6.40 -1.10
CA MET A 118 -11.14 7.20 0.12
C MET A 118 -10.36 6.53 1.27
N LEU A 119 -10.53 5.22 1.46
CA LEU A 119 -9.94 4.50 2.58
C LEU A 119 -8.41 4.29 2.45
N ALA A 120 -7.93 3.91 1.28
CA ALA A 120 -6.51 3.59 1.12
C ALA A 120 -5.60 4.80 1.38
N PRO A 121 -5.83 6.00 0.80
CA PRO A 121 -5.04 7.18 1.14
C PRO A 121 -5.23 7.64 2.59
N LEU A 122 -6.44 7.48 3.17
CA LEU A 122 -6.68 7.79 4.59
C LEU A 122 -5.81 6.92 5.50
N GLY A 123 -5.82 5.60 5.28
CA GLY A 123 -4.97 4.67 6.01
C GLY A 123 -3.49 5.02 5.89
N THR A 124 -3.05 5.38 4.68
CA THR A 124 -1.70 5.86 4.42
C THR A 124 -1.37 7.12 5.22
N ALA A 125 -2.24 8.12 5.21
CA ALA A 125 -2.05 9.35 5.98
C ALA A 125 -1.93 9.04 7.49
N VAL A 126 -2.79 8.16 8.02
CA VAL A 126 -2.78 7.78 9.44
C VAL A 126 -1.47 7.09 9.82
N TYR A 127 -1.00 6.07 9.09
CA TYR A 127 0.23 5.40 9.49
C TYR A 127 1.47 6.27 9.24
N PHE A 128 1.47 7.15 8.25
CA PHE A 128 2.56 8.11 8.02
C PHE A 128 2.78 9.05 9.20
N THR A 129 1.72 9.46 9.91
CA THR A 129 1.85 10.30 11.10
C THR A 129 2.68 9.64 12.20
N THR A 130 2.81 8.33 12.18
CA THR A 130 3.54 7.59 13.21
C THR A 130 5.05 7.58 13.04
N ASN A 131 5.56 7.81 11.82
CA ASN A 131 6.99 7.73 11.49
C ASN A 131 7.67 6.43 12.00
N ILE A 132 6.96 5.29 12.02
CA ILE A 132 7.51 4.00 12.47
C ILE A 132 8.29 3.35 11.35
N SER A 133 7.65 3.20 10.17
CA SER A 133 8.24 2.56 9.00
C SER A 133 7.67 3.17 7.72
N LYS A 134 8.45 3.14 6.66
CA LYS A 134 7.96 3.36 5.29
C LYS A 134 7.47 2.04 4.71
N SER A 135 6.66 2.12 3.66
CA SER A 135 6.34 0.93 2.88
C SER A 135 7.56 0.50 2.04
N ALA A 136 7.70 -0.79 1.77
CA ALA A 136 8.76 -1.29 0.88
C ALA A 136 8.67 -0.66 -0.53
N TYR A 137 7.45 -0.31 -0.96
CA TYR A 137 7.21 0.39 -2.21
C TYR A 137 7.73 1.83 -2.20
N ASP A 138 7.62 2.55 -1.08
CA ASP A 138 8.20 3.89 -0.94
C ASP A 138 9.72 3.84 -0.81
N GLU A 139 10.24 2.76 -0.21
CA GLU A 139 11.69 2.55 -0.11
C GLU A 139 12.35 2.39 -1.47
N ILE A 140 11.79 1.57 -2.38
CA ILE A 140 12.39 1.38 -3.70
C ILE A 140 12.37 2.67 -4.52
N ILE A 141 11.32 3.49 -4.40
CA ILE A 141 11.26 4.81 -5.04
C ILE A 141 12.39 5.70 -4.52
N THR A 142 12.59 5.73 -3.21
CA THR A 142 13.65 6.51 -2.57
C THR A 142 15.03 5.99 -2.97
N ALA A 143 15.22 4.68 -3.01
CA ALA A 143 16.48 4.05 -3.41
C ALA A 143 16.85 4.36 -4.87
N LEU A 144 15.88 4.31 -5.78
CA LEU A 144 16.10 4.71 -7.18
C LEU A 144 16.46 6.19 -7.31
N HIS A 145 15.76 7.06 -6.56
CA HIS A 145 16.08 8.48 -6.51
C HIS A 145 17.53 8.71 -6.07
N ASN A 146 17.97 8.06 -4.99
CA ASN A 146 19.30 8.23 -4.43
C ASN A 146 20.40 7.61 -5.30
N ALA A 147 20.17 6.40 -5.85
CA ALA A 147 21.16 5.66 -6.63
C ALA A 147 21.43 6.29 -8.01
N PHE A 148 20.35 6.69 -8.69
CA PHE A 148 20.44 7.23 -10.06
C PHE A 148 20.31 8.74 -10.13
N ARG A 149 20.08 9.43 -9.02
CA ARG A 149 19.81 10.87 -8.93
C ARG A 149 18.63 11.32 -9.80
N TRP A 150 17.70 10.42 -10.03
CA TRP A 150 16.46 10.74 -10.75
C TRP A 150 15.55 11.58 -9.88
N PRO A 151 14.77 12.51 -10.44
CA PRO A 151 13.68 13.14 -9.69
C PRO A 151 12.73 12.09 -9.10
N VAL A 152 12.18 12.35 -7.92
CA VAL A 152 11.29 11.39 -7.21
C VAL A 152 10.11 10.95 -8.10
N TRP A 153 9.55 11.86 -8.89
CA TRP A 153 8.45 11.52 -9.80
C TRP A 153 8.87 10.56 -10.92
N VAL A 154 10.13 10.65 -11.41
CA VAL A 154 10.67 9.70 -12.40
C VAL A 154 10.84 8.33 -11.76
N SER A 155 11.45 8.27 -10.55
CA SER A 155 11.63 7.02 -9.82
C SER A 155 10.29 6.34 -9.52
N LYS A 156 9.28 7.11 -9.11
CA LYS A 156 7.92 6.60 -8.90
C LYS A 156 7.33 6.03 -10.19
N ASN A 157 7.34 6.80 -11.27
CA ASN A 157 6.75 6.36 -12.54
C ASN A 157 7.48 5.15 -13.13
N ALA A 158 8.80 5.07 -12.97
CA ALA A 158 9.57 3.91 -13.40
C ALA A 158 9.20 2.65 -12.61
N THR A 159 9.06 2.76 -11.27
CA THR A 159 8.60 1.66 -10.43
C THR A 159 7.18 1.23 -10.81
N GLU A 160 6.27 2.19 -10.96
CA GLU A 160 4.87 1.93 -11.35
C GLU A 160 4.81 1.21 -12.71
N ALA A 161 5.56 1.70 -13.71
CA ALA A 161 5.61 1.09 -15.03
C ALA A 161 6.19 -0.34 -14.99
N ALA A 162 7.25 -0.56 -14.22
CA ALA A 162 7.85 -1.89 -14.05
C ALA A 162 6.85 -2.87 -13.41
N MET A 163 6.17 -2.45 -12.33
CA MET A 163 5.16 -3.28 -11.67
C MET A 163 3.96 -3.54 -12.56
N LEU A 164 3.53 -2.55 -13.35
CA LEU A 164 2.43 -2.69 -14.29
C LEU A 164 2.77 -3.69 -15.39
N ILE A 165 3.97 -3.60 -15.99
CA ILE A 165 4.42 -4.56 -17.01
C ILE A 165 4.45 -5.98 -16.44
N LEU A 166 5.04 -6.17 -15.25
CA LEU A 166 5.07 -7.46 -14.59
C LEU A 166 3.65 -7.98 -14.28
N SER A 167 2.76 -7.10 -13.83
CA SER A 167 1.37 -7.46 -13.57
C SER A 167 0.63 -7.91 -14.83
N LEU A 168 0.85 -7.24 -15.97
CA LEU A 168 0.27 -7.64 -17.25
C LEU A 168 0.78 -9.01 -17.70
N LEU A 169 2.06 -9.32 -17.49
CA LEU A 169 2.65 -10.64 -17.82
C LEU A 169 2.00 -11.78 -17.04
N VAL A 170 1.62 -11.55 -15.78
CA VAL A 170 0.95 -12.52 -14.92
C VAL A 170 -0.57 -12.39 -14.95
N ARG A 171 -1.14 -11.64 -15.87
CA ARG A 171 -2.59 -11.41 -15.99
C ARG A 171 -3.23 -10.91 -14.69
N GLY A 172 -2.52 -10.06 -13.95
CA GLY A 172 -3.06 -9.40 -12.76
C GLY A 172 -4.26 -8.50 -13.10
N PRO A 173 -5.08 -8.13 -12.10
CA PRO A 173 -6.27 -7.30 -12.29
C PRO A 173 -5.89 -5.84 -12.61
N VAL A 174 -5.39 -5.61 -13.81
CA VAL A 174 -5.06 -4.29 -14.36
C VAL A 174 -6.26 -3.77 -15.15
N GLY A 175 -6.62 -2.51 -14.93
CA GLY A 175 -7.75 -1.88 -15.63
C GLY A 175 -7.59 -0.36 -15.72
N VAL A 176 -8.61 0.30 -16.26
CA VAL A 176 -8.64 1.76 -16.39
C VAL A 176 -8.43 2.44 -15.03
N THR A 177 -8.96 1.84 -13.97
CA THR A 177 -8.85 2.37 -12.61
C THR A 177 -7.45 2.27 -12.02
N THR A 178 -6.58 1.38 -12.52
CA THR A 178 -5.15 1.36 -12.16
C THR A 178 -4.50 2.71 -12.51
N VAL A 179 -4.82 3.26 -13.67
CA VAL A 179 -4.35 4.59 -14.09
C VAL A 179 -4.96 5.68 -13.20
N VAL A 180 -6.25 5.57 -12.88
CA VAL A 180 -6.92 6.54 -11.98
C VAL A 180 -6.27 6.53 -10.59
N ILE A 181 -5.96 5.36 -10.02
CA ILE A 181 -5.24 5.27 -8.73
C ILE A 181 -3.89 5.99 -8.81
N ALA A 182 -3.12 5.74 -9.87
CA ALA A 182 -1.78 6.32 -10.01
C ALA A 182 -1.80 7.86 -9.95
N PHE A 183 -2.85 8.50 -10.48
CA PHE A 183 -3.00 9.97 -10.48
C PHE A 183 -3.80 10.51 -9.29
N ALA A 184 -4.85 9.82 -8.84
CA ALA A 184 -5.77 10.32 -7.82
C ALA A 184 -5.27 10.06 -6.39
N PHE A 185 -4.53 8.97 -6.15
CA PHE A 185 -4.08 8.60 -4.81
C PHE A 185 -3.25 9.70 -4.14
N GLY A 186 -2.28 10.26 -4.85
CA GLY A 186 -1.39 11.31 -4.32
C GLY A 186 -2.12 12.56 -3.85
N PRO A 187 -2.95 13.21 -4.68
CA PRO A 187 -3.73 14.37 -4.29
C PRO A 187 -4.70 14.11 -3.12
N VAL A 188 -5.35 12.93 -3.09
CA VAL A 188 -6.24 12.55 -1.98
C VAL A 188 -5.45 12.35 -0.69
N LEU A 189 -4.30 11.66 -0.76
CA LEU A 189 -3.39 11.48 0.38
C LEU A 189 -2.93 12.84 0.94
N GLN A 190 -2.52 13.76 0.07
CA GLN A 190 -2.08 15.09 0.50
C GLN A 190 -3.20 15.83 1.25
N LYS A 191 -4.43 15.80 0.76
CA LYS A 191 -5.58 16.42 1.45
C LYS A 191 -5.82 15.82 2.83
N TYR A 192 -5.70 14.50 2.97
CA TYR A 192 -5.83 13.86 4.28
C TYR A 192 -4.69 14.25 5.22
N MET A 193 -3.46 14.34 4.74
CA MET A 193 -2.33 14.79 5.55
C MET A 193 -2.54 16.24 6.04
N GLU A 194 -2.96 17.15 5.16
CA GLU A 194 -3.28 18.53 5.52
C GLU A 194 -4.44 18.62 6.53
N LEU A 195 -5.46 17.74 6.38
CA LEU A 195 -6.59 17.68 7.31
C LEU A 195 -6.15 17.19 8.70
N LEU A 196 -5.33 16.15 8.76
CA LEU A 196 -4.79 15.62 10.01
C LEU A 196 -3.91 16.67 10.73
N ASP A 197 -3.12 17.44 9.98
CA ASP A 197 -2.32 18.52 10.52
C ASP A 197 -3.19 19.67 11.09
N LYS A 198 -4.23 20.06 10.35
CA LYS A 198 -5.18 21.12 10.78
C LYS A 198 -5.99 20.72 12.01
N MET A 199 -6.39 19.46 12.12
CA MET A 199 -7.10 18.95 13.29
C MET A 199 -6.22 18.88 14.53
N LYS A 200 -4.96 19.37 14.46
CA LYS A 200 -3.98 19.25 15.53
C LYS A 200 -3.98 17.80 16.08
N PHE A 201 -3.99 16.84 15.19
CA PHE A 201 -3.76 15.45 15.54
C PHE A 201 -2.30 15.34 15.98
N LYS A 202 -1.96 16.21 16.96
CA LYS A 202 -0.73 16.23 17.75
C LYS A 202 -0.62 14.99 18.64
N ILE A 203 -1.14 13.85 18.17
CA ILE A 203 -0.97 12.59 18.89
C ILE A 203 0.51 12.24 18.98
N LEU A 204 1.35 12.86 18.15
CA LEU A 204 2.74 12.45 17.98
C LEU A 204 3.74 13.60 17.85
N GLN A 205 3.46 14.80 18.37
CA GLN A 205 4.53 15.77 18.61
C GLN A 205 5.44 15.25 19.74
N TRP A 206 6.33 14.33 19.38
CA TRP A 206 7.28 13.68 20.29
C TRP A 206 8.72 14.08 20.00
N GLU A 207 8.94 15.11 19.19
CA GLU A 207 10.28 15.59 18.83
C GLU A 207 10.76 16.75 19.71
N LYS A 208 10.32 16.86 20.92
CA LYS A 208 11.00 17.75 21.89
C LYS A 208 10.97 17.10 23.26
N PHE A 209 11.81 16.07 23.41
CA PHE A 209 12.52 15.75 24.68
C PHE A 209 13.53 14.65 24.40
#